data_9c807a0a14ca6d54391bf91dc748b7f8
#
_entry.id   9c807a0a14ca6d54391bf91dc748b7f8
#
_cell.length_a   1.000
_cell.length_b   1.000
_cell.length_c   1.000
_cell.angle_alpha   90.00
_cell.angle_beta   90.00
_cell.angle_gamma   90.00
#
_symmetry.space_group_name_H-M   'P 1'
#
loop_
_entity.id
_entity.type
_entity.pdbx_description
1 polymer ?
#
loop_
_entity_poly.entity_id
_entity_poly.type
_entity_poly.pdbx_seq_one_letter_code
_entity_poly.pdbx_strand_id
1 'polypeptide(L)'
;MMREEQAKVSAFIQAYGLGQNPQVRMLDLISEVGELSKELLKASGYGELPVELTASIKEELGDCLFSVLCLSEALGTDAQEALDMVLRKYEQRFAATGQIGNVKPATPGAT
;
A
#
# COMPACT_ATOMS: atom_id res chain seq x y z
N MET A 1 0.53 15.45 1.19
CA MET A 1 1.75 14.68 1.45
C MET A 1 1.50 13.63 2.52
N MET A 2 2.23 12.54 2.47
CA MET A 2 2.01 11.37 3.34
C MET A 2 2.17 11.69 4.83
N ARG A 3 2.98 12.68 5.18
CA ARG A 3 3.17 13.08 6.58
C ARG A 3 1.91 13.64 7.22
N GLU A 4 1.10 14.36 6.46
CA GLU A 4 -0.19 14.84 6.94
C GLU A 4 -1.15 13.69 7.17
N GLU A 5 -1.18 12.75 6.26
CA GLU A 5 -2.04 11.57 6.36
C GLU A 5 -1.60 10.70 7.53
N GLN A 6 -0.30 10.52 7.71
CA GLN A 6 0.21 9.75 8.86
C GLN A 6 -0.12 10.46 10.18
N ALA A 7 -0.05 11.80 10.25
CA ALA A 7 -0.43 12.54 11.42
C ALA A 7 -1.91 12.38 11.76
N LYS A 8 -2.78 12.35 10.75
CA LYS A 8 -4.21 12.08 10.94
C LYS A 8 -4.44 10.69 11.53
N VAL A 9 -3.72 9.69 11.02
CA VAL A 9 -3.82 8.32 11.51
C VAL A 9 -3.30 8.23 12.94
N SER A 10 -2.17 8.88 13.25
CA SER A 10 -1.63 8.92 14.61
C SER A 10 -2.64 9.51 15.59
N ALA A 11 -3.28 10.62 15.24
CA ALA A 11 -4.30 11.25 16.07
C ALA A 11 -5.51 10.32 16.27
N PHE A 12 -5.92 9.62 15.23
CA PHE A 12 -7.02 8.66 15.28
C PHE A 12 -6.70 7.49 16.23
N ILE A 13 -5.48 6.94 16.11
CA ILE A 13 -5.01 5.87 16.98
C ILE A 13 -5.07 6.31 18.45
N GLN A 14 -4.59 7.51 18.75
CA GLN A 14 -4.58 8.04 20.12
C GLN A 14 -5.99 8.30 20.62
N ALA A 15 -6.85 8.89 19.78
CA ALA A 15 -8.22 9.22 20.17
C ALA A 15 -9.05 7.99 20.53
N TYR A 16 -8.82 6.86 19.87
CA TYR A 16 -9.60 5.65 20.05
C TYR A 16 -8.84 4.54 20.77
N GLY A 17 -7.62 4.80 21.24
CA GLY A 17 -6.84 3.84 22.02
C GLY A 17 -6.51 2.56 21.26
N LEU A 18 -6.19 2.68 19.97
CA LEU A 18 -5.93 1.52 19.14
C LEU A 18 -4.57 0.90 19.43
N GLY A 19 -4.48 -0.42 19.29
CA GLY A 19 -3.25 -1.15 19.56
C GLY A 19 -2.12 -0.81 18.61
N GLN A 20 -0.89 -0.87 19.12
CA GLN A 20 0.33 -0.46 18.43
C GLN A 20 1.35 -1.61 18.32
N ASN A 21 0.89 -2.85 18.33
CA ASN A 21 1.77 -4.00 18.16
C ASN A 21 2.07 -4.17 16.66
N PRO A 22 3.35 -4.07 16.22
CA PRO A 22 3.67 -4.14 14.80
C PRO A 22 3.26 -5.44 14.14
N GLN A 23 3.37 -6.57 14.85
CA GLN A 23 3.01 -7.87 14.30
C GLN A 23 1.51 -7.98 14.06
N VAL A 24 0.70 -7.47 15.00
CA VAL A 24 -0.76 -7.42 14.85
C VAL A 24 -1.14 -6.48 13.70
N ARG A 25 -0.50 -5.32 13.62
CA ARG A 25 -0.74 -4.37 12.54
C ARG A 25 -0.38 -4.95 11.17
N MET A 26 0.67 -5.77 11.12
CA MET A 26 1.03 -6.47 9.87
C MET A 26 -0.03 -7.49 9.46
N LEU A 27 -0.57 -8.24 10.42
CA LEU A 27 -1.66 -9.16 10.13
C LEU A 27 -2.92 -8.45 9.63
N ASP A 28 -3.23 -7.30 10.22
CA ASP A 28 -4.35 -6.48 9.77
C ASP A 28 -4.12 -6.01 8.32
N LEU A 29 -2.92 -5.58 7.99
CA LEU A 29 -2.57 -5.16 6.63
C LEU A 29 -2.77 -6.30 5.64
N ILE A 30 -2.28 -7.49 5.96
CA ILE A 30 -2.46 -8.66 5.09
C ILE A 30 -3.94 -8.95 4.88
N SER A 31 -4.74 -8.87 5.93
CA SER A 31 -6.18 -9.06 5.85
C SER A 31 -6.84 -8.03 4.92
N GLU A 32 -6.48 -6.76 5.06
CA GLU A 32 -7.05 -5.69 4.24
C GLU A 32 -6.65 -5.81 2.77
N VAL A 33 -5.41 -6.21 2.51
CA VAL A 33 -4.94 -6.49 1.15
C VAL A 33 -5.76 -7.63 0.54
N GLY A 34 -6.04 -8.66 1.33
CA GLY A 34 -6.90 -9.77 0.90
C GLY A 34 -8.31 -9.31 0.55
N GLU A 35 -8.90 -8.43 1.36
CA GLU A 35 -10.23 -7.88 1.09
C GLU A 35 -10.25 -7.02 -0.18
N LEU A 36 -9.21 -6.21 -0.39
CA LEU A 36 -9.08 -5.43 -1.62
C LEU A 36 -8.97 -6.35 -2.83
N SER A 37 -8.16 -7.39 -2.75
CA SER A 37 -8.00 -8.38 -3.82
C SER A 37 -9.33 -9.03 -4.17
N LYS A 38 -10.11 -9.39 -3.16
CA LYS A 38 -11.44 -9.99 -3.34
C LYS A 38 -12.39 -9.04 -4.06
N GLU A 39 -12.41 -7.77 -3.69
CA GLU A 39 -13.26 -6.78 -4.33
C GLU A 39 -12.86 -6.56 -5.81
N LEU A 40 -11.56 -6.51 -6.09
CA LEU A 40 -11.08 -6.40 -7.47
C LEU A 40 -11.46 -7.62 -8.30
N LEU A 41 -11.33 -8.81 -7.71
CA LEU A 41 -11.69 -10.05 -8.38
C LEU A 41 -13.18 -10.07 -8.73
N LYS A 42 -14.04 -9.68 -7.79
CA LYS A 42 -15.49 -9.60 -8.02
C LYS A 42 -15.82 -8.55 -9.08
N ALA A 43 -15.22 -7.38 -8.99
CA ALA A 43 -15.50 -6.27 -9.92
C ALA A 43 -15.07 -6.57 -11.35
N SER A 44 -14.08 -7.44 -11.52
CA SER A 44 -13.59 -7.87 -12.85
C SER A 44 -14.25 -9.15 -13.35
N GLY A 45 -15.24 -9.67 -12.64
CA GLY A 45 -15.84 -10.97 -12.99
C GLY A 45 -14.79 -12.08 -13.05
N TYR A 46 -13.94 -12.12 -12.03
CA TYR A 46 -12.84 -13.07 -11.89
C TYR A 46 -11.80 -12.94 -13.01
N GLY A 47 -11.51 -11.70 -13.39
CA GLY A 47 -10.46 -11.40 -14.36
C GLY A 47 -10.93 -11.34 -15.82
N GLU A 48 -12.21 -11.53 -16.07
CA GLU A 48 -12.77 -11.54 -17.42
C GLU A 48 -13.06 -10.16 -18.00
N LEU A 49 -13.25 -9.17 -17.10
CA LEU A 49 -13.67 -7.82 -17.48
C LEU A 49 -12.71 -6.78 -16.90
N PRO A 50 -12.61 -5.60 -17.54
CA PRO A 50 -11.87 -4.48 -16.94
C PRO A 50 -12.50 -4.08 -15.61
N VAL A 51 -11.67 -3.69 -14.65
CA VAL A 51 -12.13 -3.22 -13.35
C VAL A 51 -12.58 -1.76 -13.46
N GLU A 52 -13.78 -1.48 -12.98
CA GLU A 52 -14.25 -0.12 -12.78
C GLU A 52 -14.22 0.18 -11.27
N LEU A 53 -13.85 1.39 -10.91
CA LEU A 53 -13.79 1.80 -9.51
C LEU A 53 -15.19 1.80 -8.90
N THR A 54 -15.35 1.08 -7.80
CA THR A 54 -16.57 1.07 -7.00
C THR A 54 -16.31 1.69 -5.64
N ALA A 55 -17.39 2.02 -4.90
CA ALA A 55 -17.24 2.50 -3.53
C ALA A 55 -16.56 1.47 -2.65
N SER A 56 -16.87 0.18 -2.84
CA SER A 56 -16.23 -0.90 -2.06
C SER A 56 -14.73 -0.99 -2.33
N ILE A 57 -14.30 -0.88 -3.59
CA ILE A 57 -12.87 -0.88 -3.93
C ILE A 57 -12.18 0.33 -3.29
N LYS A 58 -12.80 1.48 -3.36
CA LYS A 58 -12.24 2.71 -2.77
C LYS A 58 -12.07 2.58 -1.26
N GLU A 59 -13.08 2.02 -0.57
CA GLU A 59 -13.02 1.78 0.87
C GLU A 59 -11.91 0.80 1.23
N GLU A 60 -11.81 -0.32 0.50
CA GLU A 60 -10.77 -1.32 0.78
C GLU A 60 -9.37 -0.79 0.51
N LEU A 61 -9.23 0.05 -0.51
CA LEU A 61 -7.95 0.72 -0.76
C LEU A 61 -7.60 1.65 0.41
N GLY A 62 -8.58 2.39 0.91
CA GLY A 62 -8.42 3.25 2.08
C GLY A 62 -8.03 2.45 3.33
N ASP A 63 -8.66 1.29 3.54
CA ASP A 63 -8.33 0.39 4.65
C ASP A 63 -6.88 -0.10 4.56
N CYS A 64 -6.41 -0.42 3.35
CA CYS A 64 -5.02 -0.80 3.14
C CYS A 64 -4.06 0.33 3.49
N LEU A 65 -4.35 1.54 3.03
CA LEU A 65 -3.52 2.70 3.34
C LEU A 65 -3.52 3.01 4.84
N PHE A 66 -4.67 2.96 5.48
CA PHE A 66 -4.79 3.12 6.93
C PHE A 66 -3.90 2.11 7.66
N SER A 67 -3.96 0.84 7.26
CA SER A 67 -3.18 -0.23 7.89
C SER A 67 -1.68 -0.03 7.70
N VAL A 68 -1.24 0.43 6.52
CA VAL A 68 0.17 0.76 6.27
C VAL A 68 0.63 1.89 7.20
N LEU A 69 -0.18 2.93 7.34
CA LEU A 69 0.17 4.07 8.19
C LEU A 69 0.14 3.70 9.67
N CYS A 70 -0.79 2.83 10.10
CA CYS A 70 -0.79 2.28 11.45
C CYS A 70 0.49 1.48 11.72
N LEU A 71 0.91 0.67 10.77
CA LEU A 71 2.14 -0.11 10.89
C LEU A 71 3.35 0.83 10.99
N SER A 72 3.38 1.88 10.18
CA SER A 72 4.45 2.89 10.25
C SER A 72 4.53 3.53 11.64
N GLU A 73 3.39 3.89 12.22
CA GLU A 73 3.32 4.42 13.58
C GLU A 73 3.83 3.39 14.61
N ALA A 74 3.40 2.14 14.48
CA ALA A 74 3.80 1.08 15.40
C ALA A 74 5.31 0.80 15.34
N LEU A 75 5.92 0.97 14.17
CA LEU A 75 7.36 0.81 13.97
C LEU A 75 8.17 2.07 14.29
N GLY A 76 7.51 3.19 14.55
CA GLY A 76 8.18 4.46 14.82
C GLY A 76 8.89 5.03 13.60
N THR A 77 8.37 4.79 12.41
CA THR A 77 8.96 5.30 11.17
C THR A 77 8.04 6.29 10.48
N ASP A 78 8.63 7.18 9.69
CA ASP A 78 7.93 8.13 8.83
C ASP A 78 7.69 7.45 7.48
N ALA A 79 6.43 7.23 7.13
CA ALA A 79 6.07 6.57 5.88
C ALA A 79 6.54 7.35 4.65
N GLN A 80 6.55 8.68 4.70
CA GLN A 80 7.07 9.51 3.61
C GLN A 80 8.56 9.26 3.39
N GLU A 81 9.33 9.20 4.47
CA GLU A 81 10.76 8.90 4.39
C GLU A 81 11.01 7.53 3.81
N ALA A 82 10.24 6.53 4.24
CA ALA A 82 10.35 5.17 3.70
C ALA A 82 10.06 5.14 2.19
N LEU A 83 9.02 5.86 1.76
CA LEU A 83 8.67 5.96 0.35
C LEU A 83 9.79 6.65 -0.44
N ASP A 84 10.32 7.74 0.07
CA ASP A 84 11.42 8.47 -0.60
C ASP A 84 12.66 7.60 -0.77
N MET A 85 12.99 6.79 0.24
CA MET A 85 14.09 5.82 0.15
C MET A 85 13.89 4.83 -0.99
N VAL A 86 12.68 4.29 -1.10
CA VAL A 86 12.36 3.30 -2.14
C VAL A 86 12.38 3.91 -3.52
N LEU A 87 11.85 5.12 -3.66
CA LEU A 87 11.86 5.82 -4.95
C LEU A 87 13.29 6.07 -5.43
N ARG A 88 14.17 6.51 -4.53
CA ARG A 88 15.60 6.68 -4.88
C ARG A 88 16.26 5.35 -5.26
N LYS A 89 15.94 4.29 -4.54
CA LYS A 89 16.43 2.95 -4.84
C LYS A 89 16.01 2.51 -6.25
N TYR A 90 14.76 2.73 -6.60
CA TYR A 90 14.25 2.35 -7.91
C TYR A 90 14.86 3.19 -9.03
N GLU A 91 15.05 4.49 -8.80
CA GLU A 91 15.72 5.36 -9.76
C GLU A 91 17.17 4.89 -10.03
N GLN A 92 17.90 4.53 -8.98
CA GLN A 92 19.26 4.02 -9.10
C GLN A 92 19.31 2.69 -9.83
N ARG A 93 18.37 1.79 -9.53
CA ARG A 93 18.28 0.51 -10.23
C ARG A 93 17.98 0.70 -11.72
N PHE A 94 17.06 1.58 -12.03
CA PHE A 94 16.70 1.87 -13.42
C PHE A 94 17.88 2.47 -14.18
N ALA A 95 18.62 3.39 -13.58
CA ALA A 95 19.79 4.00 -14.19
C ALA A 95 20.91 2.98 -14.45
N ALA A 96 21.05 1.99 -13.57
CA ALA A 96 22.13 0.99 -13.68
C ALA A 96 21.75 -0.18 -14.59
N THR A 97 20.49 -0.62 -14.58
CA THR A 97 20.09 -1.90 -15.21
C THR A 97 18.93 -1.78 -16.19
N GLY A 98 18.23 -0.64 -16.21
CA GLY A 98 16.97 -0.48 -16.96
C GLY A 98 15.79 -1.19 -16.32
N GLN A 99 15.93 -1.64 -15.06
CA GLN A 99 14.87 -2.33 -14.31
C GLN A 99 14.66 -1.63 -12.97
N ILE A 100 13.40 -1.51 -12.57
CA ILE A 100 13.04 -0.81 -11.33
C ILE A 100 13.05 -1.76 -10.13
N GLY A 101 12.60 -2.98 -10.32
CA GLY A 101 12.54 -3.97 -9.25
C GLY A 101 12.73 -5.37 -9.79
N ASN A 102 11.97 -6.31 -9.27
CA ASN A 102 12.00 -7.71 -9.71
C ASN A 102 11.21 -7.93 -11.00
N VAL A 103 10.44 -6.94 -11.43
CA VAL A 103 9.62 -7.00 -12.64
C VAL A 103 10.29 -6.18 -13.72
N LYS A 104 10.50 -6.79 -14.89
CA LYS A 104 11.07 -6.08 -16.04
C LYS A 104 10.09 -5.05 -16.55
N PRO A 105 10.58 -3.87 -17.01
CA PRO A 105 9.71 -2.91 -17.68
C PRO A 105 9.05 -3.54 -18.90
N ALA A 106 7.81 -3.17 -19.18
CA ALA A 106 7.12 -3.60 -20.39
C ALA A 106 7.80 -2.94 -21.58
N THR A 107 8.29 -3.75 -22.53
CA THR A 107 8.87 -3.27 -23.78
C THR A 107 8.22 -4.02 -24.94
N PRO A 108 8.14 -3.38 -26.12
CA PRO A 108 7.64 -4.09 -27.31
C PRO A 108 8.44 -5.37 -27.55
N GLY A 109 7.75 -6.51 -27.67
CA GLY A 109 8.37 -7.80 -27.86
C GLY A 109 8.91 -8.45 -26.61
N ALA A 110 8.85 -7.83 -25.44
CA ALA A 110 9.20 -8.45 -24.17
C ALA A 110 8.02 -9.30 -23.68
N THR A 111 8.24 -10.55 -23.41
CA THR A 111 7.20 -11.47 -22.95
C THR A 111 7.64 -12.20 -21.69
#